data_2632470b87d01d3b783c50f61c70e243
#
_entry.id   2632470b87d01d3b783c50f61c70e243
#
_cell.length_a   1.000
_cell.length_b   1.000
_cell.length_c   1.000
_cell.angle_alpha   90.00
_cell.angle_beta   90.00
_cell.angle_gamma   90.00
#
_symmetry.space_group_name_H-M   'P 1'
#
loop_
_entity.id
_entity.type
_entity.pdbx_description
1 polymer ?
#
loop_
_entity_poly.entity_id
_entity_poly.type
_entity_poly.pdbx_seq_one_letter_code
_entity_poly.pdbx_strand_id
1 'polypeptide(L)'
;MVKMVSWKNTFEILIRERDLVNKKKQALDSLLSSGRISKSTYDYINEEISGTLKDIEDLTAKVQEKMKARLDDLEKQKELLERFIASLELYHAAEEIDEISYEKQREALNLGLESTTSEISEISEALVKLSPKEQESAPQESVAQYEEYQSETSEVESGEAEATIEGGIY
;
A
#
# COMPACT_ATOMS: atom_id res chain seq x y z
N MET A 1 6.15 -9.45 32.14
CA MET A 1 5.72 -8.42 31.17
C MET A 1 6.68 -8.49 29.99
N VAL A 2 6.30 -9.17 28.93
CA VAL A 2 7.05 -9.15 27.69
C VAL A 2 6.91 -7.74 27.15
N LYS A 3 7.99 -6.97 27.19
CA LYS A 3 8.08 -5.65 26.59
C LYS A 3 7.76 -5.85 25.10
N MET A 4 6.55 -5.56 24.68
CA MET A 4 6.23 -5.39 23.27
C MET A 4 7.20 -4.31 22.78
N VAL A 5 8.35 -4.75 22.26
CA VAL A 5 9.19 -3.86 21.46
C VAL A 5 8.27 -3.49 20.30
N SER A 6 7.74 -2.30 20.40
CA SER A 6 6.73 -1.82 19.48
C SER A 6 7.28 -2.01 18.07
N TRP A 7 6.66 -2.87 17.28
CA TRP A 7 6.94 -3.01 15.86
C TRP A 7 6.98 -1.63 15.18
N LYS A 8 6.26 -0.66 15.73
CA LYS A 8 6.25 0.75 15.30
C LYS A 8 7.63 1.39 15.32
N ASN A 9 8.41 1.21 16.40
CA ASN A 9 9.76 1.77 16.49
C ASN A 9 10.68 1.15 15.44
N THR A 10 10.63 -0.17 15.28
CA THR A 10 11.43 -0.87 14.25
C THR A 10 11.04 -0.42 12.86
N PHE A 11 9.75 -0.30 12.60
CA PHE A 11 9.19 0.21 11.35
C PHE A 11 9.70 1.61 11.03
N GLU A 12 9.60 2.56 11.97
CA GLU A 12 10.06 3.95 11.78
C GLU A 12 11.55 4.04 11.50
N ILE A 13 12.37 3.24 12.21
CA ILE A 13 13.81 3.16 11.98
C ILE A 13 14.10 2.66 10.57
N LEU A 14 13.46 1.57 10.14
CA LEU A 14 13.67 1.00 8.79
C LEU A 14 13.31 1.98 7.67
N ILE A 15 12.19 2.69 7.79
CA ILE A 15 11.80 3.71 6.80
C ILE A 15 12.84 4.82 6.74
N ARG A 16 13.27 5.33 7.89
CA ARG A 16 14.28 6.41 7.96
C ARG A 16 15.62 5.98 7.37
N GLU A 17 16.11 4.80 7.75
CA GLU A 17 17.39 4.29 7.26
C GLU A 17 17.35 4.05 5.75
N ARG A 18 16.29 3.46 5.23
CA ARG A 18 16.10 3.28 3.79
C ARG A 18 16.12 4.61 3.03
N ASP A 19 15.40 5.61 3.53
CA ASP A 19 15.35 6.93 2.90
C ASP A 19 16.73 7.62 2.94
N LEU A 20 17.48 7.49 4.04
CA LEU A 20 18.83 8.04 4.17
C LEU A 20 19.78 7.38 3.18
N VAL A 21 19.76 6.05 3.06
CA VAL A 21 20.64 5.33 2.14
C VAL A 21 20.31 5.65 0.69
N ASN A 22 19.03 5.78 0.34
CA ASN A 22 18.60 6.23 -0.98
C ASN A 22 19.08 7.63 -1.31
N LYS A 23 19.04 8.58 -0.36
CA LYS A 23 19.61 9.93 -0.52
C LYS A 23 21.12 9.89 -0.73
N LYS A 24 21.84 9.04 0.01
CA LYS A 24 23.28 8.84 -0.19
C LYS A 24 23.59 8.31 -1.59
N LYS A 25 22.79 7.36 -2.08
CA LYS A 25 22.92 6.82 -3.44
C LYS A 25 22.74 7.91 -4.50
N GLN A 26 21.68 8.71 -4.39
CA GLN A 26 21.42 9.82 -5.31
C GLN A 26 22.56 10.86 -5.28
N ALA A 27 23.07 11.19 -4.09
CA ALA A 27 24.20 12.09 -3.95
C ALA A 27 25.49 11.52 -4.61
N LEU A 28 25.74 10.22 -4.44
CA LEU A 28 26.88 9.54 -5.07
C LEU A 28 26.79 9.57 -6.59
N ASP A 29 25.61 9.30 -7.16
CA ASP A 29 25.35 9.37 -8.59
C ASP A 29 25.58 10.80 -9.14
N SER A 30 25.17 11.81 -8.38
CA SER A 30 25.40 13.23 -8.72
C SER A 30 26.89 13.61 -8.68
N LEU A 31 27.65 13.08 -7.73
CA LEU A 31 29.10 13.32 -7.64
C LEU A 31 29.85 12.71 -8.82
N LEU A 32 29.45 11.53 -9.27
CA LEU A 32 30.03 10.90 -10.45
C LEU A 32 29.68 11.70 -11.73
N SER A 33 28.42 12.03 -11.93
CA SER A 33 27.97 12.76 -13.13
C SER A 33 28.54 14.17 -13.24
N SER A 34 28.83 14.82 -12.11
CA SER A 34 29.52 16.12 -12.07
C SER A 34 31.05 16.04 -12.18
N GLY A 35 31.61 14.84 -12.32
CA GLY A 35 33.05 14.62 -12.43
C GLY A 35 33.85 14.91 -11.15
N ARG A 36 33.18 15.00 -9.97
CA ARG A 36 33.84 15.32 -8.69
C ARG A 36 34.52 14.11 -8.06
N ILE A 37 34.17 12.90 -8.47
CA ILE A 37 34.78 11.65 -8.04
C ILE A 37 35.14 10.79 -9.24
N SER A 38 36.14 9.92 -9.08
CA SER A 38 36.52 8.95 -10.09
C SER A 38 35.56 7.76 -10.12
N LYS A 39 35.54 7.05 -11.22
CA LYS A 39 34.74 5.82 -11.36
C LYS A 39 35.09 4.76 -10.30
N SER A 40 36.39 4.57 -10.02
CA SER A 40 36.83 3.61 -9.00
C SER A 40 36.37 3.98 -7.59
N THR A 41 36.39 5.26 -7.25
CA THR A 41 35.85 5.76 -5.97
C THR A 41 34.35 5.56 -5.89
N TYR A 42 33.64 5.84 -6.97
CA TYR A 42 32.21 5.60 -7.07
C TYR A 42 31.89 4.10 -6.83
N ASP A 43 32.57 3.21 -7.55
CA ASP A 43 32.31 1.76 -7.46
C ASP A 43 32.53 1.24 -6.04
N TYR A 44 33.59 1.69 -5.36
CA TYR A 44 33.86 1.32 -3.97
C TYR A 44 32.74 1.76 -3.01
N ILE A 45 32.35 3.03 -3.07
CA ILE A 45 31.29 3.57 -2.19
C ILE A 45 29.93 2.96 -2.55
N ASN A 46 29.68 2.74 -3.83
CA ASN A 46 28.43 2.13 -4.31
C ASN A 46 28.26 0.67 -3.82
N GLU A 47 29.35 -0.08 -3.73
CA GLU A 47 29.32 -1.44 -3.15
C GLU A 47 28.92 -1.41 -1.68
N GLU A 48 29.48 -0.48 -0.89
CA GLU A 48 29.10 -0.29 0.51
C GLU A 48 27.63 0.10 0.69
N ILE A 49 27.15 1.07 -0.12
CA ILE A 49 25.74 1.49 -0.11
C ILE A 49 24.81 0.34 -0.50
N SER A 50 25.18 -0.43 -1.53
CA SER A 50 24.38 -1.56 -1.99
C SER A 50 24.30 -2.69 -0.96
N GLY A 51 25.40 -2.94 -0.24
CA GLY A 51 25.41 -3.86 0.90
C GLY A 51 24.45 -3.43 2.01
N THR A 52 24.50 -2.15 2.38
CA THR A 52 23.60 -1.58 3.39
C THR A 52 22.14 -1.64 2.96
N LEU A 53 21.82 -1.36 1.70
CA LEU A 53 20.45 -1.48 1.17
C LEU A 53 19.94 -2.91 1.27
N LYS A 54 20.76 -3.89 0.91
CA LYS A 54 20.41 -5.29 1.02
C LYS A 54 20.12 -5.70 2.47
N ASP A 55 20.94 -5.27 3.43
CA ASP A 55 20.71 -5.55 4.85
C ASP A 55 19.38 -4.95 5.34
N ILE A 56 19.04 -3.73 4.88
CA ILE A 56 17.76 -3.08 5.18
C ILE A 56 16.60 -3.85 4.56
N GLU A 57 16.72 -4.33 3.33
CA GLU A 57 15.71 -5.14 2.64
C GLU A 57 15.46 -6.47 3.37
N ASP A 58 16.52 -7.17 3.76
CA ASP A 58 16.44 -8.42 4.51
C ASP A 58 15.77 -8.23 5.88
N LEU A 59 16.10 -7.12 6.57
CA LEU A 59 15.47 -6.79 7.84
C LEU A 59 14.01 -6.38 7.66
N THR A 60 13.70 -5.64 6.61
CA THR A 60 12.34 -5.24 6.24
C THR A 60 11.47 -6.48 6.00
N ALA A 61 11.96 -7.46 5.24
CA ALA A 61 11.24 -8.70 4.99
C ALA A 61 10.91 -9.46 6.28
N LYS A 62 11.87 -9.55 7.22
CA LYS A 62 11.64 -10.18 8.53
C LYS A 62 10.61 -9.44 9.38
N VAL A 63 10.61 -8.11 9.33
CA VAL A 63 9.61 -7.30 10.05
C VAL A 63 8.24 -7.48 9.43
N GLN A 64 8.14 -7.47 8.11
CA GLN A 64 6.87 -7.72 7.40
C GLN A 64 6.29 -9.09 7.74
N GLU A 65 7.11 -10.14 7.80
CA GLU A 65 6.66 -11.48 8.18
C GLU A 65 6.04 -11.49 9.59
N LYS A 66 6.74 -10.87 10.56
CA LYS A 66 6.21 -10.74 11.93
C LYS A 66 4.93 -9.92 12.01
N MET A 67 4.83 -8.85 11.23
CA MET A 67 3.63 -8.01 11.18
C MET A 67 2.44 -8.78 10.57
N LYS A 68 2.67 -9.56 9.52
CA LYS A 68 1.64 -10.43 8.91
C LYS A 68 1.16 -11.51 9.88
N ALA A 69 2.07 -12.16 10.60
CA ALA A 69 1.70 -13.13 11.63
C ALA A 69 0.86 -12.49 12.75
N ARG A 70 1.24 -11.28 13.19
CA ARG A 70 0.46 -10.54 14.19
C ARG A 70 -0.93 -10.15 13.66
N LEU A 71 -1.02 -9.76 12.40
CA LEU A 71 -2.29 -9.44 11.76
C LEU A 71 -3.24 -10.63 11.74
N ASP A 72 -2.75 -11.81 11.37
CA ASP A 72 -3.51 -13.07 11.39
C ASP A 72 -4.02 -13.41 12.80
N ASP A 73 -3.19 -13.24 13.83
CA ASP A 73 -3.59 -13.44 15.22
C ASP A 73 -4.68 -12.44 15.66
N LEU A 74 -4.56 -11.18 15.25
CA LEU A 74 -5.56 -10.15 15.57
C LEU A 74 -6.89 -10.39 14.86
N GLU A 75 -6.88 -10.86 13.63
CA GLU A 75 -8.10 -11.22 12.90
C GLU A 75 -8.84 -12.36 13.58
N LYS A 76 -8.12 -13.40 14.04
CA LYS A 76 -8.70 -14.48 14.84
C LYS A 76 -9.25 -13.98 16.18
N GLN A 77 -8.54 -13.06 16.83
CA GLN A 77 -9.00 -12.43 18.06
C GLN A 77 -10.28 -11.63 17.83
N LYS A 78 -10.35 -10.87 16.75
CA LYS A 78 -11.53 -10.12 16.34
C LYS A 78 -12.74 -11.04 16.16
N GLU A 79 -12.59 -12.11 15.38
CA GLU A 79 -13.66 -13.09 15.20
C GLU A 79 -14.14 -13.69 16.53
N LEU A 80 -13.22 -13.99 17.44
CA LEU A 80 -13.57 -14.53 18.75
C LEU A 80 -14.37 -13.53 19.58
N LEU A 81 -13.97 -12.26 19.58
CA LEU A 81 -14.69 -11.18 20.28
C LEU A 81 -16.09 -10.98 19.69
N GLU A 82 -16.25 -11.01 18.37
CA GLU A 82 -17.54 -10.93 17.70
C GLU A 82 -18.47 -12.09 18.09
N ARG A 83 -17.93 -13.31 18.19
CA ARG A 83 -18.68 -14.48 18.67
C ARG A 83 -19.12 -14.34 20.14
N PHE A 84 -18.26 -13.79 21.00
CA PHE A 84 -18.62 -13.55 22.38
C PHE A 84 -19.70 -12.47 22.52
N ILE A 85 -19.64 -11.41 21.73
CA ILE A 85 -20.68 -10.38 21.69
C ILE A 85 -22.00 -11.00 21.25
N ALA A 86 -22.01 -11.78 20.17
CA ALA A 86 -23.21 -12.46 19.70
C ALA A 86 -23.80 -13.43 20.75
N SER A 87 -22.95 -14.18 21.46
CA SER A 87 -23.39 -15.06 22.55
C SER A 87 -23.98 -14.27 23.73
N LEU A 88 -23.35 -13.14 24.06
CA LEU A 88 -23.84 -12.26 25.14
C LEU A 88 -25.22 -11.67 24.80
N GLU A 89 -25.41 -11.22 23.56
CA GLU A 89 -26.72 -10.73 23.08
C GLU A 89 -27.78 -11.84 23.14
N LEU A 90 -27.42 -13.08 22.80
CA LEU A 90 -28.32 -14.24 22.86
C LEU A 90 -28.75 -14.54 24.31
N TYR A 91 -27.81 -14.57 25.26
CA TYR A 91 -28.12 -14.83 26.69
C TYR A 91 -28.94 -13.71 27.29
N HIS A 92 -28.69 -12.46 26.90
CA HIS A 92 -29.50 -11.34 27.34
C HIS A 92 -30.92 -11.41 26.79
N ALA A 93 -31.09 -11.70 25.50
CA ALA A 93 -32.41 -11.90 24.87
C ALA A 93 -33.19 -13.07 25.43
N ALA A 94 -32.50 -14.12 25.92
CA ALA A 94 -33.09 -15.26 26.59
C ALA A 94 -33.39 -15.02 28.09
N GLU A 95 -33.13 -13.81 28.60
CA GLU A 95 -33.29 -13.46 30.02
C GLU A 95 -32.43 -14.31 30.99
N GLU A 96 -31.32 -14.90 30.48
CA GLU A 96 -30.38 -15.71 31.27
C GLU A 96 -29.41 -14.88 32.09
N ILE A 97 -29.18 -13.61 31.71
CA ILE A 97 -28.31 -12.67 32.43
C ILE A 97 -29.06 -11.37 32.73
N ASP A 98 -28.70 -10.75 33.84
CA ASP A 98 -29.25 -9.47 34.25
C ASP A 98 -28.65 -8.30 33.46
N GLU A 99 -29.39 -7.17 33.40
CA GLU A 99 -29.00 -5.97 32.63
C GLU A 99 -27.64 -5.40 33.03
N ILE A 100 -27.34 -5.38 34.34
CA ILE A 100 -26.09 -4.79 34.84
C ILE A 100 -24.89 -5.64 34.40
N SER A 101 -25.02 -6.97 34.48
CA SER A 101 -23.98 -7.90 34.04
C SER A 101 -23.80 -7.86 32.51
N TYR A 102 -24.90 -7.76 31.77
CA TYR A 102 -24.88 -7.61 30.33
C TYR A 102 -24.15 -6.34 29.90
N GLU A 103 -24.53 -5.17 30.41
CA GLU A 103 -23.91 -3.90 30.05
C GLU A 103 -22.39 -3.88 30.31
N LYS A 104 -21.95 -4.38 31.48
CA LYS A 104 -20.53 -4.45 31.81
C LYS A 104 -19.73 -5.34 30.88
N GLN A 105 -20.27 -6.52 30.56
CA GLN A 105 -19.59 -7.47 29.66
C GLN A 105 -19.57 -6.93 28.23
N ARG A 106 -20.67 -6.33 27.77
CA ARG A 106 -20.76 -5.70 26.46
C ARG A 106 -19.77 -4.56 26.30
N GLU A 107 -19.65 -3.69 27.29
CA GLU A 107 -18.68 -2.59 27.27
C GLU A 107 -17.25 -3.12 27.18
N ALA A 108 -16.88 -4.11 27.99
CA ALA A 108 -15.55 -4.71 27.97
C ALA A 108 -15.23 -5.39 26.62
N LEU A 109 -16.18 -6.15 26.05
CA LEU A 109 -16.00 -6.80 24.75
C LEU A 109 -15.90 -5.79 23.60
N ASN A 110 -16.70 -4.74 23.61
CA ASN A 110 -16.65 -3.69 22.61
C ASN A 110 -15.33 -2.92 22.66
N LEU A 111 -14.82 -2.59 23.85
CA LEU A 111 -13.51 -1.97 24.02
C LEU A 111 -12.38 -2.86 23.46
N GLY A 112 -12.46 -4.18 23.72
CA GLY A 112 -11.54 -5.16 23.17
C GLY A 112 -11.60 -5.22 21.64
N LEU A 113 -12.79 -5.21 21.07
CA LEU A 113 -13.03 -5.23 19.63
C LEU A 113 -12.51 -3.97 18.94
N GLU A 114 -12.78 -2.80 19.51
CA GLU A 114 -12.29 -1.50 19.03
C GLU A 114 -10.76 -1.45 19.03
N SER A 115 -10.12 -1.84 20.14
CA SER A 115 -8.66 -1.90 20.25
C SER A 115 -8.04 -2.85 19.23
N THR A 116 -8.61 -4.04 19.06
CA THR A 116 -8.15 -5.04 18.08
C THR A 116 -8.29 -4.52 16.65
N THR A 117 -9.41 -3.92 16.31
CA THR A 117 -9.67 -3.35 14.98
C THR A 117 -8.72 -2.18 14.67
N SER A 118 -8.44 -1.33 15.65
CA SER A 118 -7.47 -0.24 15.51
C SER A 118 -6.07 -0.77 15.23
N GLU A 119 -5.60 -1.79 15.97
CA GLU A 119 -4.28 -2.39 15.74
C GLU A 119 -4.20 -3.07 14.36
N ILE A 120 -5.25 -3.73 13.89
CA ILE A 120 -5.35 -4.30 12.53
C ILE A 120 -5.14 -3.21 11.48
N SER A 121 -5.84 -2.08 11.61
CA SER A 121 -5.72 -0.96 10.67
C SER A 121 -4.30 -0.38 10.65
N GLU A 122 -3.71 -0.14 11.82
CA GLU A 122 -2.35 0.39 11.94
C GLU A 122 -1.30 -0.52 11.30
N ILE A 123 -1.38 -1.84 11.54
CA ILE A 123 -0.46 -2.80 10.95
C ILE A 123 -0.64 -2.89 9.44
N SER A 124 -1.88 -2.89 8.96
CA SER A 124 -2.19 -2.95 7.53
C SER A 124 -1.64 -1.73 6.79
N GLU A 125 -1.83 -0.53 7.32
CA GLU A 125 -1.25 0.70 6.76
C GLU A 125 0.28 0.69 6.76
N ALA A 126 0.88 0.19 7.83
CA ALA A 126 2.34 0.08 7.92
C ALA A 126 2.91 -0.93 6.92
N LEU A 127 2.25 -2.06 6.70
CA LEU A 127 2.63 -3.05 5.68
C LEU A 127 2.62 -2.46 4.26
N VAL A 128 1.63 -1.64 3.93
CA VAL A 128 1.60 -0.92 2.64
C VAL A 128 2.81 -0.01 2.48
N LYS A 129 3.21 0.72 3.53
CA LYS A 129 4.38 1.61 3.49
C LYS A 129 5.73 0.87 3.39
N LEU A 130 5.80 -0.36 3.91
CA LEU A 130 6.98 -1.23 3.80
C LEU A 130 7.08 -1.95 2.46
N SER A 131 5.98 -2.11 1.75
CA SER A 131 6.01 -2.67 0.40
C SER A 131 6.92 -1.81 -0.47
N PRO A 132 7.78 -2.41 -1.33
CA PRO A 132 8.51 -1.64 -2.32
C PRO A 132 7.46 -0.82 -3.06
N LYS A 133 7.65 0.50 -3.14
CA LYS A 133 6.90 1.29 -4.11
C LYS A 133 7.28 0.65 -5.45
N GLU A 134 6.39 -0.14 -6.02
CA GLU A 134 6.40 -0.30 -7.45
C GLU A 134 6.48 1.13 -7.97
N GLN A 135 7.62 1.43 -8.59
CA GLN A 135 7.76 2.69 -9.31
C GLN A 135 6.52 2.72 -10.18
N GLU A 136 5.68 3.68 -9.92
CA GLU A 136 4.58 4.07 -10.76
C GLU A 136 5.16 4.35 -12.15
N SER A 137 5.42 3.30 -12.89
CA SER A 137 5.38 3.37 -14.34
C SER A 137 3.91 3.61 -14.63
N ALA A 138 3.54 4.91 -14.65
CA ALA A 138 2.29 5.33 -15.21
C ALA A 138 2.11 4.59 -16.55
N PRO A 139 0.96 3.96 -16.78
CA PRO A 139 0.68 3.40 -18.10
C PRO A 139 0.58 4.57 -19.07
N GLN A 140 1.66 4.82 -19.83
CA GLN A 140 1.67 5.70 -20.99
C GLN A 140 0.98 5.04 -22.20
N GLU A 141 0.00 4.18 -21.99
CA GLU A 141 -0.68 3.46 -23.07
C GLU A 141 -2.11 3.92 -23.34
N SER A 142 -2.59 5.03 -22.78
CA SER A 142 -3.97 5.47 -23.08
C SER A 142 -4.08 6.71 -23.95
N VAL A 143 -2.97 7.35 -24.34
CA VAL A 143 -3.06 8.57 -25.19
C VAL A 143 -2.90 8.23 -26.66
N ALA A 144 -2.19 7.16 -27.02
CA ALA A 144 -2.02 6.76 -28.42
C ALA A 144 -3.28 6.15 -29.06
N GLN A 145 -4.19 5.57 -28.27
CA GLN A 145 -5.43 4.98 -28.80
C GLN A 145 -6.55 5.99 -29.05
N TYR A 146 -6.48 7.18 -28.45
CA TYR A 146 -7.49 8.23 -28.69
C TYR A 146 -7.17 9.09 -29.91
N GLU A 147 -5.92 9.17 -30.35
CA GLU A 147 -5.56 9.91 -31.58
C GLU A 147 -5.83 9.10 -32.85
N GLU A 148 -5.75 7.76 -32.79
CA GLU A 148 -6.05 6.90 -33.94
C GLU A 148 -7.56 6.81 -34.21
N TYR A 149 -8.41 6.96 -33.20
CA TYR A 149 -9.87 6.96 -33.37
C TYR A 149 -10.43 8.28 -33.93
N GLN A 150 -9.70 9.40 -33.77
CA GLN A 150 -10.11 10.68 -34.34
C GLN A 150 -9.64 10.89 -35.79
N SER A 151 -8.61 10.16 -36.24
CA SER A 151 -8.17 10.22 -37.64
C SER A 151 -9.04 9.38 -38.59
N GLU A 152 -9.65 8.28 -38.10
CA GLU A 152 -10.56 7.46 -38.90
C GLU A 152 -11.95 8.05 -39.06
N THR A 153 -12.40 8.90 -38.14
CA THR A 153 -13.73 9.56 -38.28
C THR A 153 -13.71 10.82 -39.11
N SER A 154 -12.53 11.39 -39.41
CA SER A 154 -12.44 12.59 -40.26
C SER A 154 -12.31 12.27 -41.75
N GLU A 155 -12.01 11.02 -42.14
CA GLU A 155 -11.95 10.60 -43.54
C GLU A 155 -13.27 10.09 -44.11
N VAL A 156 -14.31 9.89 -43.29
CA VAL A 156 -15.62 9.38 -43.73
C VAL A 156 -16.62 10.51 -44.01
N GLU A 157 -16.35 11.73 -43.57
CA GLU A 157 -17.26 12.87 -43.75
C GLU A 157 -16.96 13.79 -44.96
N SER A 158 -15.92 13.47 -45.77
CA SER A 158 -15.56 14.26 -46.95
C SER A 158 -15.89 13.61 -48.30
N GLY A 159 -16.69 12.53 -48.31
CA GLY A 159 -16.92 11.68 -49.48
C GLY A 159 -18.33 11.74 -50.11
N GLU A 160 -19.28 12.49 -49.60
CA GLU A 160 -20.64 12.56 -50.18
C GLU A 160 -21.17 13.97 -50.33
N ALA A 161 -20.65 14.71 -51.33
CA ALA A 161 -21.34 15.85 -51.91
C ALA A 161 -20.79 16.17 -53.29
N GLU A 162 -20.97 15.32 -54.26
CA GLU A 162 -21.00 15.68 -55.71
C GLU A 162 -21.60 14.56 -56.54
N ALA A 163 -22.89 14.64 -56.79
CA ALA A 163 -23.51 14.09 -58.02
C ALA A 163 -24.95 14.64 -58.12
N THR A 164 -25.04 15.61 -58.90
CA THR A 164 -25.68 15.75 -60.21
C THR A 164 -27.09 16.34 -60.17
N ILE A 165 -27.12 17.62 -60.52
CA ILE A 165 -28.24 18.25 -61.16
C ILE A 165 -27.92 18.35 -62.67
N GLU A 166 -28.52 17.53 -63.48
CA GLU A 166 -28.80 17.71 -64.90
C GLU A 166 -30.02 16.84 -65.22
N GLY A 167 -31.15 17.37 -65.59
CA GLY A 167 -31.48 17.89 -66.83
C GLY A 167 -32.73 17.23 -67.34
N GLY A 168 -33.66 18.00 -67.90
CA GLY A 168 -34.59 17.53 -68.88
C GLY A 168 -36.09 17.73 -68.55
N ILE A 169 -36.68 18.80 -68.82
CA ILE A 169 -37.47 19.22 -70.00
C ILE A 169 -38.28 18.07 -70.62
N TYR A 170 -39.56 18.03 -70.30
CA TYR A 170 -40.73 18.10 -71.14
C TYR A 170 -41.99 17.98 -70.28
#